data_a667238a853eca65d3eb7d9525d69513
#
_entry.id   a667238a853eca65d3eb7d9525d69513
#
_cell.length_a   1.000
_cell.length_b   1.000
_cell.length_c   1.000
_cell.angle_alpha   90.00
_cell.angle_beta   90.00
_cell.angle_gamma   90.00
#
_symmetry.space_group_name_H-M   'P 1'
#
loop_
_entity.id
_entity.type
_entity.pdbx_description
1 polymer ?
#
loop_
_entity_poly.entity_id
_entity_poly.type
_entity_poly.pdbx_seq_one_letter_code
_entity_poly.pdbx_strand_id
1 'polypeptide(L)'
;MNSFKQLYLNFLNSLKDEISLYKDPENIWLLSGSISNTPGNLCLHICGNLNHFFGAVIGNTGYIRERDQEFSKRNLSREELFGAIDETKIMIGKIFDDLTQDDINKIYPINKFGENVTYGFIFSRLVSHLS
;
A
#
# COMPACT_ATOMS: atom_id res chain seq x y z
N MET A 1 17.74 0.24 -5.70
CA MET A 1 16.50 -0.09 -4.96
C MET A 1 16.19 0.82 -3.79
N ASN A 2 17.19 1.40 -3.18
CA ASN A 2 16.98 2.29 -2.02
C ASN A 2 16.05 3.47 -2.32
N SER A 3 16.08 4.03 -3.52
CA SER A 3 15.21 5.15 -3.89
C SER A 3 13.74 4.75 -3.88
N PHE A 4 13.40 3.59 -4.45
CA PHE A 4 12.02 3.10 -4.41
C PHE A 4 11.58 2.74 -3.01
N LYS A 5 12.44 2.04 -2.25
CA LYS A 5 12.16 1.71 -0.86
C LYS A 5 11.80 2.98 -0.08
N GLN A 6 12.62 4.01 -0.20
CA GLN A 6 12.42 5.26 0.53
C GLN A 6 11.12 5.96 0.11
N LEU A 7 10.79 5.96 -1.18
CA LEU A 7 9.53 6.55 -1.67
C LEU A 7 8.32 5.88 -1.04
N TYR A 8 8.29 4.54 -1.03
CA TYR A 8 7.17 3.81 -0.45
C TYR A 8 7.07 3.98 1.06
N LEU A 9 8.20 3.93 1.77
CA LEU A 9 8.21 4.13 3.22
C LEU A 9 7.79 5.56 3.58
N ASN A 10 8.25 6.56 2.86
CA ASN A 10 7.85 7.95 3.08
C ASN A 10 6.35 8.13 2.84
N PHE A 11 5.82 7.51 1.79
CA PHE A 11 4.39 7.55 1.51
C PHE A 11 3.57 6.95 2.66
N LEU A 12 3.99 5.78 3.14
CA LEU A 12 3.31 5.11 4.26
C LEU A 12 3.41 5.90 5.56
N ASN A 13 4.55 6.53 5.82
CA ASN A 13 4.71 7.42 6.97
C ASN A 13 3.78 8.63 6.87
N SER A 14 3.65 9.23 5.69
CA SER A 14 2.73 10.34 5.45
C SER A 14 1.28 9.92 5.67
N LEU A 15 0.92 8.74 5.23
CA LEU A 15 -0.42 8.19 5.44
C LEU A 15 -0.72 8.04 6.93
N LYS A 16 0.24 7.52 7.70
CA LYS A 16 0.10 7.39 9.15
C LYS A 16 -0.05 8.75 9.82
N ASP A 17 0.74 9.74 9.40
CA ASP A 17 0.66 11.09 9.91
C ASP A 17 -0.72 11.72 9.65
N GLU A 18 -1.26 11.55 8.44
CA GLU A 18 -2.58 12.05 8.09
C GLU A 18 -3.67 11.44 8.97
N ILE A 19 -3.63 10.12 9.19
CA ILE A 19 -4.58 9.44 10.06
C ILE A 19 -4.46 9.96 11.50
N SER A 20 -3.26 10.29 11.95
CA SER A 20 -3.02 10.79 13.31
C SER A 20 -3.55 12.21 13.55
N LEU A 21 -3.78 12.99 12.48
CA LEU A 21 -4.27 14.36 12.57
C LEU A 21 -5.76 14.46 12.93
N TYR A 22 -6.53 13.41 12.73
CA TYR A 22 -7.95 13.41 13.09
C TYR A 22 -8.09 13.38 14.61
N LYS A 23 -8.64 14.46 15.19
CA LYS A 23 -8.84 14.54 16.64
C LYS A 23 -9.85 13.52 17.12
N ASP A 24 -10.95 13.36 16.35
CA ASP A 24 -12.00 12.40 16.63
C ASP A 24 -11.82 11.19 15.72
N PRO A 25 -11.56 10.00 16.27
CA PRO A 25 -11.37 8.79 15.44
C PRO A 25 -12.56 8.48 14.54
N GLU A 26 -13.76 8.89 14.90
CA GLU A 26 -14.94 8.69 14.07
C GLU A 26 -14.85 9.40 12.73
N ASN A 27 -14.16 10.55 12.68
CA ASN A 27 -14.02 11.32 11.45
C ASN A 27 -13.17 10.61 10.39
N ILE A 28 -12.35 9.63 10.78
CA ILE A 28 -11.59 8.80 9.84
C ILE A 28 -12.53 8.01 8.93
N TRP A 29 -13.76 7.77 9.37
CA TRP A 29 -14.75 6.95 8.67
C TRP A 29 -15.90 7.74 8.08
N LEU A 30 -15.77 9.07 7.96
CA LEU A 30 -16.78 9.93 7.37
C LEU A 30 -16.41 10.32 5.95
N LEU A 31 -17.42 10.35 5.08
CA LEU A 31 -17.28 10.94 3.74
C LEU A 31 -17.30 12.46 3.87
N SER A 32 -16.51 13.12 3.04
CA SER A 32 -16.39 14.58 3.03
C SER A 32 -16.44 15.11 1.61
N GLY A 33 -17.35 16.04 1.35
CA GLY A 33 -17.50 16.69 0.05
C GLY A 33 -17.79 15.68 -1.07
N SER A 34 -17.06 15.78 -2.17
CA SER A 34 -17.22 14.90 -3.34
C SER A 34 -16.37 13.63 -3.25
N ILE A 35 -15.68 13.40 -2.14
CA ILE A 35 -14.83 12.22 -1.97
C ILE A 35 -15.71 11.00 -1.75
N SER A 36 -15.50 9.95 -2.56
CA SER A 36 -16.33 8.75 -2.54
C SER A 36 -15.92 7.72 -1.47
N ASN A 37 -14.72 7.84 -0.90
CA ASN A 37 -14.21 6.91 0.11
C ASN A 37 -13.75 7.65 1.36
N THR A 38 -13.92 7.01 2.52
CA THR A 38 -13.43 7.58 3.77
C THR A 38 -11.91 7.48 3.86
N PRO A 39 -11.25 8.34 4.67
CA PRO A 39 -9.80 8.19 4.92
C PRO A 39 -9.42 6.81 5.41
N GLY A 40 -10.23 6.19 6.28
CA GLY A 40 -9.97 4.84 6.77
C GLY A 40 -10.02 3.79 5.67
N ASN A 41 -11.00 3.88 4.78
CA ASN A 41 -11.12 2.95 3.65
C ASN A 41 -9.98 3.15 2.65
N LEU A 42 -9.56 4.38 2.40
CA LEU A 42 -8.38 4.64 1.54
C LEU A 42 -7.11 4.04 2.16
N CYS A 43 -6.96 4.15 3.48
CA CYS A 43 -5.83 3.52 4.18
C CYS A 43 -5.84 2.00 3.99
N LEU A 44 -6.98 1.36 4.19
CA LEU A 44 -7.12 -0.09 4.00
C LEU A 44 -6.85 -0.49 2.54
N HIS A 45 -7.34 0.31 1.59
CA HIS A 45 -7.12 0.05 0.17
C HIS A 45 -5.63 0.14 -0.19
N ILE A 46 -4.92 1.14 0.30
CA ILE A 46 -3.48 1.30 0.04
C ILE A 46 -2.71 0.13 0.63
N CYS A 47 -2.97 -0.24 1.88
CA CYS A 47 -2.30 -1.37 2.52
C CYS A 47 -2.60 -2.68 1.79
N GLY A 48 -3.86 -2.91 1.40
CA GLY A 48 -4.25 -4.11 0.65
C GLY A 48 -3.58 -4.19 -0.71
N ASN A 49 -3.52 -3.05 -1.41
CA ASN A 49 -2.86 -2.95 -2.71
C ASN A 49 -1.37 -3.35 -2.61
N LEU A 50 -0.65 -2.75 -1.68
CA LEU A 50 0.78 -2.99 -1.53
C LEU A 50 1.07 -4.41 -1.03
N ASN A 51 0.28 -4.92 -0.07
CA ASN A 51 0.45 -6.29 0.39
C ASN A 51 0.18 -7.31 -0.70
N HIS A 52 -0.72 -7.01 -1.63
CA HIS A 52 -0.97 -7.90 -2.77
C HIS A 52 0.14 -7.81 -3.81
N PHE A 53 0.38 -6.63 -4.37
CA PHE A 53 1.30 -6.49 -5.51
C PHE A 53 2.76 -6.65 -5.15
N PHE A 54 3.17 -6.27 -3.97
CA PHE A 54 4.53 -6.51 -3.45
C PHE A 54 4.60 -7.79 -2.62
N GLY A 55 3.75 -7.91 -1.63
CA GLY A 55 3.82 -9.01 -0.66
C GLY A 55 3.52 -10.35 -1.29
N ALA A 56 2.32 -10.52 -1.84
CA ALA A 56 1.91 -11.80 -2.40
C ALA A 56 2.63 -12.12 -3.71
N VAL A 57 2.71 -11.16 -4.64
CA VAL A 57 3.21 -11.41 -5.99
C VAL A 57 4.75 -11.49 -6.02
N ILE A 58 5.46 -10.58 -5.38
CA ILE A 58 6.93 -10.58 -5.38
C ILE A 58 7.48 -11.40 -4.21
N GLY A 59 6.96 -11.16 -3.01
CA GLY A 59 7.49 -11.72 -1.77
C GLY A 59 6.95 -13.09 -1.38
N ASN A 60 5.95 -13.60 -2.09
CA ASN A 60 5.30 -14.89 -1.77
C ASN A 60 4.88 -14.99 -0.30
N THR A 61 4.34 -13.90 0.24
CA THR A 61 3.95 -13.84 1.66
C THR A 61 2.73 -14.68 2.00
N GLY A 62 1.96 -15.10 0.99
CA GLY A 62 0.69 -15.77 1.20
C GLY A 62 -0.47 -14.82 1.49
N TYR A 63 -0.25 -13.50 1.41
CA TYR A 63 -1.32 -12.54 1.62
C TYR A 63 -2.45 -12.77 0.63
N ILE A 64 -3.68 -12.86 1.13
CA ILE A 64 -4.89 -12.99 0.31
C ILE A 64 -5.66 -11.68 0.43
N ARG A 65 -5.76 -10.96 -0.68
CA ARG A 65 -6.43 -9.67 -0.71
C ARG A 65 -7.94 -9.84 -0.66
N GLU A 66 -8.59 -9.08 0.21
CA GLU A 66 -10.03 -8.97 0.30
C GLU A 66 -10.45 -7.56 -0.09
N ARG A 67 -10.39 -7.26 -1.39
CA ARG A 67 -10.55 -5.91 -1.92
C ARG A 67 -11.88 -5.28 -1.54
N ASP A 68 -12.98 -6.04 -1.56
CA ASP A 68 -14.29 -5.51 -1.20
C ASP A 68 -14.32 -5.01 0.24
N GLN A 69 -13.64 -5.70 1.16
CA GLN A 69 -13.57 -5.30 2.57
C GLN A 69 -12.77 -4.02 2.77
N GLU A 70 -11.83 -3.70 1.89
CA GLU A 70 -11.08 -2.45 1.95
C GLU A 70 -12.01 -1.24 1.86
N PHE A 71 -13.12 -1.40 1.15
CA PHE A 71 -14.09 -0.33 0.94
C PHE A 71 -15.34 -0.44 1.82
N SER A 72 -15.61 -1.62 2.39
CA SER A 72 -16.81 -1.85 3.19
C SER A 72 -16.59 -1.80 4.70
N LYS A 73 -15.39 -2.08 5.17
CA LYS A 73 -15.11 -2.03 6.61
C LYS A 73 -15.27 -0.61 7.15
N ARG A 74 -15.72 -0.53 8.41
CA ARG A 74 -15.91 0.74 9.12
C ARG A 74 -15.47 0.58 10.56
N ASN A 75 -15.15 1.71 11.17
CA ASN A 75 -14.98 1.82 12.62
C ASN A 75 -13.82 1.01 13.21
N LEU A 76 -12.80 0.69 12.40
CA LEU A 76 -11.55 0.20 12.97
C LEU A 76 -10.93 1.32 13.81
N SER A 77 -10.25 0.93 14.89
CA SER A 77 -9.55 1.90 15.72
C SER A 77 -8.36 2.51 14.98
N ARG A 78 -7.93 3.67 15.43
CA ARG A 78 -6.70 4.28 14.90
C ARG A 78 -5.52 3.34 15.05
N GLU A 79 -5.42 2.66 16.18
CA GLU A 79 -4.35 1.70 16.47
C GLU A 79 -4.37 0.53 15.48
N GLU A 80 -5.56 0.06 15.11
CA GLU A 80 -5.69 -1.00 14.09
C GLU A 80 -5.21 -0.52 12.71
N LEU A 81 -5.53 0.71 12.34
CA LEU A 81 -5.02 1.30 11.09
C LEU A 81 -3.51 1.50 11.13
N PHE A 82 -2.98 1.99 12.26
CA PHE A 82 -1.53 2.12 12.43
C PHE A 82 -0.83 0.77 12.34
N GLY A 83 -1.42 -0.27 12.93
CA GLY A 83 -0.90 -1.63 12.83
C GLY A 83 -0.84 -2.11 11.37
N ALA A 84 -1.89 -1.87 10.60
CA ALA A 84 -1.93 -2.22 9.18
C ALA A 84 -0.84 -1.48 8.38
N ILE A 85 -0.66 -0.19 8.63
CA ILE A 85 0.39 0.60 7.98
C ILE A 85 1.77 0.09 8.37
N ASP A 86 2.01 -0.17 9.66
CA ASP A 86 3.32 -0.61 10.14
C ASP A 86 3.68 -2.00 9.60
N GLU A 87 2.73 -2.92 9.53
CA GLU A 87 2.94 -4.23 8.91
C GLU A 87 3.27 -4.09 7.42
N THR A 88 2.58 -3.20 6.72
CA THR A 88 2.86 -2.92 5.30
C THR A 88 4.26 -2.34 5.12
N LYS A 89 4.69 -1.44 6.01
CA LYS A 89 6.05 -0.89 5.98
C LYS A 89 7.11 -1.97 6.16
N ILE A 90 6.89 -2.89 7.09
CA ILE A 90 7.82 -4.00 7.34
C ILE A 90 7.91 -4.88 6.09
N MET A 91 6.80 -5.22 5.48
CA MET A 91 6.75 -6.02 4.25
C MET A 91 7.50 -5.32 3.12
N ILE A 92 7.24 -4.04 2.88
CA ILE A 92 7.90 -3.24 1.84
C ILE A 92 9.42 -3.20 2.08
N GLY A 93 9.83 -2.91 3.33
CA GLY A 93 11.25 -2.86 3.68
C GLY A 93 11.96 -4.17 3.37
N LYS A 94 11.36 -5.29 3.75
CA LYS A 94 11.93 -6.61 3.51
C LYS A 94 12.04 -6.93 2.02
N ILE A 95 11.00 -6.64 1.25
CA ILE A 95 10.99 -6.90 -0.19
C ILE A 95 12.11 -6.13 -0.88
N PHE A 96 12.24 -4.83 -0.61
CA PHE A 96 13.27 -4.03 -1.24
C PHE A 96 14.69 -4.38 -0.75
N ASP A 97 14.83 -4.83 0.50
CA ASP A 97 16.14 -5.30 1.01
C ASP A 97 16.59 -6.59 0.31
N ASP A 98 15.64 -7.44 -0.09
CA ASP A 98 15.94 -8.68 -0.80
C ASP A 98 16.15 -8.48 -2.31
N LEU A 99 15.72 -7.36 -2.88
CA LEU A 99 15.88 -7.05 -4.29
C LEU A 99 17.23 -6.39 -4.56
N THR A 100 17.79 -6.69 -5.73
CA THR A 100 19.00 -6.03 -6.22
C THR A 100 18.64 -5.02 -7.30
N GLN A 101 19.61 -4.16 -7.67
CA GLN A 101 19.40 -3.18 -8.75
C GLN A 101 19.05 -3.86 -10.08
N ASP A 102 19.60 -5.03 -10.34
CA ASP A 102 19.30 -5.77 -11.57
C ASP A 102 17.86 -6.28 -11.61
N ASP A 103 17.23 -6.48 -10.47
CA ASP A 103 15.84 -6.94 -10.41
C ASP A 103 14.84 -5.95 -10.99
N ILE A 104 15.23 -4.68 -11.15
CA ILE A 104 14.40 -3.66 -11.81
C ILE A 104 13.97 -4.11 -13.20
N ASN A 105 14.82 -4.88 -13.89
CA ASN A 105 14.58 -5.32 -15.26
C ASN A 105 13.86 -6.66 -15.35
N LYS A 106 13.57 -7.31 -14.23
CA LYS A 106 12.80 -8.55 -14.23
C LYS A 106 11.38 -8.30 -14.69
N ILE A 107 10.81 -9.29 -15.38
CA ILE A 107 9.41 -9.24 -15.81
C ILE A 107 8.52 -9.54 -14.60
N TYR A 108 7.53 -8.70 -14.39
CA TYR A 108 6.57 -8.86 -13.30
C TYR A 108 5.72 -10.11 -13.56
N PRO A 109 5.51 -10.98 -12.55
CA PRO A 109 4.96 -12.33 -12.77
C PRO A 109 3.52 -12.38 -13.29
N ILE A 110 2.72 -11.33 -13.08
CA ILE A 110 1.32 -11.30 -13.54
C ILE A 110 1.13 -10.21 -14.59
N ASN A 111 0.10 -10.36 -15.43
CA ASN A 111 -0.11 -9.46 -16.56
C ASN A 111 -1.18 -8.39 -16.32
N LYS A 112 -1.54 -8.14 -15.07
CA LYS A 112 -2.58 -7.16 -14.74
C LYS A 112 -2.30 -5.76 -15.28
N PHE A 113 -1.03 -5.36 -15.34
CA PHE A 113 -0.61 -4.04 -15.81
C PHE A 113 -0.07 -4.07 -17.25
N GLY A 114 -0.23 -5.19 -17.95
CA GLY A 114 0.28 -5.41 -19.27
C GLY A 114 1.22 -6.60 -19.33
N GLU A 115 1.48 -7.11 -20.53
CA GLU A 115 2.42 -8.22 -20.73
C GLU A 115 3.85 -7.70 -20.76
N ASN A 116 4.78 -8.48 -20.22
CA ASN A 116 6.20 -8.20 -20.26
C ASN A 116 6.59 -6.85 -19.62
N VAL A 117 5.83 -6.38 -18.64
CA VAL A 117 6.20 -5.19 -17.89
C VAL A 117 7.25 -5.54 -16.83
N THR A 118 8.19 -4.61 -16.60
CA THR A 118 9.27 -4.81 -15.64
C THR A 118 8.86 -4.44 -14.21
N TYR A 119 9.62 -4.95 -13.24
CA TYR A 119 9.49 -4.54 -11.85
C TYR A 119 9.60 -3.02 -11.71
N GLY A 120 10.60 -2.41 -12.37
CA GLY A 120 10.80 -0.96 -12.32
C GLY A 120 9.59 -0.18 -12.82
N PHE A 121 8.97 -0.66 -13.89
CA PHE A 121 7.73 -0.05 -14.40
C PHE A 121 6.61 -0.13 -13.36
N ILE A 122 6.42 -1.32 -12.74
CA ILE A 122 5.39 -1.51 -11.73
C ILE A 122 5.65 -0.62 -10.50
N PHE A 123 6.88 -0.54 -10.03
CA PHE A 123 7.22 0.30 -8.88
C PHE A 123 6.88 1.76 -9.15
N SER A 124 7.21 2.25 -10.33
CA SER A 124 6.91 3.63 -10.74
C SER A 124 5.40 3.87 -10.87
N ARG A 125 4.71 2.90 -11.48
CA ARG A 125 3.26 3.01 -11.68
C ARG A 125 2.49 3.01 -10.37
N LEU A 126 2.82 2.09 -9.45
CA LEU A 126 2.12 1.99 -8.17
C LEU A 126 2.33 3.22 -7.29
N VAL A 127 3.55 3.73 -7.19
CA VAL A 127 3.81 4.93 -6.38
C VAL A 127 3.11 6.16 -6.98
N SER A 128 3.07 6.26 -8.29
CA SER A 128 2.36 7.35 -8.97
C SER A 128 0.85 7.27 -8.74
N HIS A 129 0.30 6.05 -8.73
CA HIS A 129 -1.12 5.83 -8.47
C HIS A 129 -1.52 6.15 -7.02
N LEU A 130 -0.62 5.91 -6.06
CA LEU A 130 -0.86 6.19 -4.64
C LEU A 130 -0.77 7.68 -4.32
N SER A 131 0.08 8.41 -5.01
CA SER A 131 0.26 9.84 -4.78
C SER A 131 -0.77 10.67 -5.54
#